data_9a15f84aa2283a9ec3202d876972468a
#
_entry.id   9a15f84aa2283a9ec3202d876972468a
#
_cell.length_a   1.000
_cell.length_b   1.000
_cell.length_c   1.000
_cell.angle_alpha   90.00
_cell.angle_beta   90.00
_cell.angle_gamma   90.00
#
_symmetry.space_group_name_H-M   'P 1'
#
loop_
_entity.id
_entity.type
_entity.pdbx_description
1 polymer ?
#
loop_
_entity_poly.entity_id
_entity_poly.type
_entity_poly.pdbx_seq_one_letter_code
_entity_poly.pdbx_strand_id
1 'polypeptide(L)'
;YHSKNISIFKKGFRLFISNNISTTKYYIKEAKPLYERQLIFNNIDLFASNSKTKFYEKIFDVIDLSKFPKYHTSKFGPTGYSLHALFRSFIVMKTEKLAKITELLSFLDTNPYIAYLCGFEPFKPLPSYSVFQRFIKNLDNELLKEVMESQVLRLNELEFIDNSFVSCDGTPVFANTKQNNAKSFASNKFSKDNPPKSDPDCKLGVHTASNSHNEKKYEFYWGYQNIVLTDAISGLPIAEKTTTANVSESSIVIDFLKETNKWFSLKETYFIGDKAYDTKEIYNYIRYDLKGHAFIPINPRNTKKKKMLNDTNIICEAGLAMHKDGKQYFDSYIKQKFCCPFRTKKDDSLCPCKHPKYFNGKKNRGCTRYISIGTDYRASINRESI
;
A
#
# COMPACT_ATOMS: atom_id res chain seq x y z
N TYR A 1 13.60 -4.10 16.67
CA TYR A 1 14.48 -3.83 15.49
C TYR A 1 14.33 -4.89 14.40
N HIS A 2 14.19 -6.17 14.76
CA HIS A 2 14.06 -7.26 13.76
C HIS A 2 12.78 -7.24 12.94
N SER A 3 11.67 -6.76 13.48
CA SER A 3 10.37 -6.77 12.81
C SER A 3 10.25 -5.69 11.72
N LYS A 4 10.86 -4.52 11.91
CA LYS A 4 10.79 -3.41 10.95
C LYS A 4 11.39 -3.77 9.59
N ASN A 5 12.59 -4.33 9.58
CA ASN A 5 13.30 -4.64 8.34
C ASN A 5 12.69 -5.82 7.56
N ILE A 6 12.19 -6.83 8.28
CA ILE A 6 11.52 -7.99 7.65
C ILE A 6 10.16 -7.61 7.08
N SER A 7 9.46 -6.64 7.68
CA SER A 7 8.16 -6.17 7.26
C SER A 7 8.20 -5.39 5.95
N ILE A 8 9.15 -4.48 5.80
CA ILE A 8 9.35 -3.68 4.58
C ILE A 8 9.66 -4.61 3.41
N PHE A 9 10.57 -5.58 3.63
CA PHE A 9 10.89 -6.59 2.63
C PHE A 9 9.69 -7.47 2.26
N LYS A 10 8.80 -7.77 3.22
CA LYS A 10 7.65 -8.66 2.97
C LYS A 10 6.61 -8.08 2.02
N LYS A 11 6.44 -6.77 1.93
CA LYS A 11 5.37 -6.16 1.15
C LYS A 11 5.82 -5.49 -0.14
N GLY A 12 6.88 -4.71 -0.14
CA GLY A 12 7.36 -4.07 -1.36
C GLY A 12 7.66 -5.08 -2.48
N PHE A 13 8.16 -6.26 -2.10
CA PHE A 13 8.50 -7.33 -3.06
C PHE A 13 7.33 -8.27 -3.43
N ARG A 14 6.27 -8.36 -2.62
CA ARG A 14 5.14 -9.26 -2.92
C ARG A 14 4.37 -8.84 -4.18
N LEU A 15 4.39 -7.56 -4.51
CA LEU A 15 3.67 -7.01 -5.66
C LEU A 15 4.42 -7.17 -7.00
N PHE A 16 5.74 -7.27 -6.96
CA PHE A 16 6.52 -7.40 -8.20
C PHE A 16 6.39 -8.76 -8.92
N ILE A 17 5.86 -9.80 -8.27
CA ILE A 17 6.00 -11.18 -8.78
C ILE A 17 4.67 -11.97 -8.75
N SER A 18 3.52 -11.33 -8.49
CA SER A 18 2.30 -12.09 -8.15
C SER A 18 1.52 -12.68 -9.32
N ASN A 19 1.82 -12.41 -10.57
CA ASN A 19 1.04 -12.93 -11.68
C ASN A 19 1.89 -13.71 -12.70
N ASN A 20 1.59 -15.01 -12.80
CA ASN A 20 1.98 -15.96 -13.85
C ASN A 20 3.32 -16.70 -13.72
N ILE A 21 3.48 -17.50 -12.68
CA ILE A 21 4.38 -18.64 -12.78
C ILE A 21 3.61 -19.91 -12.39
N SER A 22 3.25 -20.72 -13.40
CA SER A 22 2.75 -22.07 -13.17
C SER A 22 3.87 -22.91 -12.54
N THR A 23 3.56 -23.55 -11.42
CA THR A 23 4.46 -24.51 -10.78
C THR A 23 4.59 -25.75 -11.67
N THR A 24 5.59 -25.78 -12.50
CA THR A 24 5.95 -26.99 -13.23
C THR A 24 6.88 -27.83 -12.35
N LYS A 25 6.44 -29.02 -11.97
CA LYS A 25 7.29 -30.02 -11.30
C LYS A 25 8.33 -30.53 -12.30
N TYR A 26 9.59 -30.32 -12.00
CA TYR A 26 10.68 -30.89 -12.77
C TYR A 26 11.12 -32.22 -12.17
N TYR A 27 11.09 -33.28 -12.99
CA TYR A 27 11.69 -34.57 -12.65
C TYR A 27 13.20 -34.49 -12.91
N ILE A 28 14.00 -34.77 -11.90
CA ILE A 28 15.44 -34.98 -12.07
C ILE A 28 15.62 -36.31 -12.81
N LYS A 29 16.12 -36.26 -14.05
CA LYS A 29 16.59 -37.46 -14.74
C LYS A 29 17.68 -38.14 -13.91
N GLU A 30 17.71 -39.46 -13.93
CA GLU A 30 18.66 -40.27 -13.20
C GLU A 30 20.07 -39.70 -13.19
N ALA A 31 20.70 -39.71 -12.02
CA ALA A 31 22.01 -39.15 -11.82
C ALA A 31 23.05 -39.94 -12.59
N LYS A 32 23.72 -39.31 -13.56
CA LYS A 32 24.84 -39.89 -14.28
C LYS A 32 26.01 -40.20 -13.35
N PRO A 33 26.87 -41.21 -13.70
CA PRO A 33 28.08 -41.55 -12.96
C PRO A 33 29.00 -40.37 -12.72
N LEU A 34 29.79 -40.41 -11.66
CA LEU A 34 30.59 -39.30 -11.17
C LEU A 34 31.59 -38.72 -12.22
N TYR A 35 32.14 -39.59 -13.06
CA TYR A 35 33.05 -39.22 -14.15
C TYR A 35 32.38 -38.45 -15.30
N GLU A 36 31.10 -38.72 -15.56
CA GLU A 36 30.31 -37.95 -16.54
C GLU A 36 29.87 -36.58 -16.00
N ARG A 37 29.72 -36.47 -14.68
CA ARG A 37 29.43 -35.19 -14.03
C ARG A 37 30.56 -34.19 -14.18
N GLN A 38 31.83 -34.63 -14.18
CA GLN A 38 32.94 -33.72 -14.42
C GLN A 38 32.97 -33.13 -15.83
N LEU A 39 32.52 -33.87 -16.82
CA LEU A 39 32.37 -33.37 -18.21
C LEU A 39 31.23 -32.36 -18.35
N ILE A 40 30.18 -32.48 -17.53
CA ILE A 40 29.02 -31.56 -17.54
C ILE A 40 29.35 -30.24 -16.84
N PHE A 41 30.28 -30.22 -15.88
CA PHE A 41 30.73 -28.97 -15.23
C PHE A 41 31.35 -27.96 -16.18
N ASN A 42 31.87 -28.39 -17.34
CA ASN A 42 32.34 -27.49 -18.40
C ASN A 42 31.19 -26.89 -19.24
N ASN A 43 29.97 -27.36 -19.09
CA ASN A 43 28.79 -26.84 -19.78
C ASN A 43 27.84 -26.17 -18.77
N ILE A 44 28.27 -25.07 -18.17
CA ILE A 44 27.44 -24.20 -17.30
C ILE A 44 26.14 -23.84 -17.99
N ASP A 45 26.13 -23.70 -19.30
CA ASP A 45 24.96 -23.39 -20.13
C ASP A 45 23.81 -24.44 -20.04
N LEU A 46 24.13 -25.70 -19.75
CA LEU A 46 23.10 -26.75 -19.56
C LEU A 46 22.34 -26.60 -18.23
N PHE A 47 22.98 -26.04 -17.21
CA PHE A 47 22.32 -25.70 -15.95
C PHE A 47 21.61 -24.34 -16.05
N ALA A 48 22.06 -23.45 -16.93
CA ALA A 48 21.50 -22.14 -17.20
C ALA A 48 20.18 -22.19 -17.99
N SER A 49 19.86 -23.26 -18.69
CA SER A 49 18.69 -23.33 -19.60
C SER A 49 17.35 -23.59 -18.90
N ASN A 50 17.30 -23.61 -17.58
CA ASN A 50 16.08 -23.77 -16.82
C ASN A 50 15.28 -22.46 -16.79
N SER A 51 13.96 -22.52 -16.95
CA SER A 51 13.08 -21.34 -16.89
C SER A 51 13.24 -20.53 -15.60
N LYS A 52 13.52 -21.18 -14.49
CA LYS A 52 13.76 -20.57 -13.18
C LYS A 52 15.07 -19.77 -13.12
N THR A 53 16.14 -20.32 -13.66
CA THR A 53 17.44 -19.62 -13.70
C THR A 53 17.37 -18.41 -14.61
N LYS A 54 16.79 -18.54 -15.81
CA LYS A 54 16.53 -17.42 -16.73
C LYS A 54 15.66 -16.31 -16.11
N PHE A 55 14.74 -16.68 -15.24
CA PHE A 55 13.93 -15.72 -14.51
C PHE A 55 14.78 -14.91 -13.53
N TYR A 56 15.66 -15.56 -12.73
CA TYR A 56 16.56 -14.85 -11.83
C TYR A 56 17.62 -14.02 -12.55
N GLU A 57 18.16 -14.50 -13.66
CA GLU A 57 19.06 -13.73 -14.53
C GLU A 57 18.39 -12.40 -14.90
N LYS A 58 17.20 -12.47 -15.50
CA LYS A 58 16.45 -11.28 -15.92
C LYS A 58 16.15 -10.32 -14.75
N ILE A 59 15.77 -10.84 -13.59
CA ILE A 59 15.52 -9.98 -12.41
C ILE A 59 16.79 -9.29 -11.97
N PHE A 60 17.88 -10.03 -11.86
CA PHE A 60 19.14 -9.47 -11.35
C PHE A 60 19.83 -8.52 -12.33
N ASP A 61 19.60 -8.68 -13.63
CA ASP A 61 20.04 -7.74 -14.67
C ASP A 61 19.28 -6.42 -14.65
N VAL A 62 18.01 -6.47 -14.25
CA VAL A 62 17.14 -5.28 -14.22
C VAL A 62 17.32 -4.47 -12.96
N ILE A 63 17.61 -5.10 -11.82
CA ILE A 63 17.71 -4.40 -10.53
C ILE A 63 18.97 -3.54 -10.50
N ASP A 64 18.79 -2.23 -10.46
CA ASP A 64 19.89 -1.29 -10.27
C ASP A 64 20.32 -1.25 -8.79
N LEU A 65 21.52 -1.75 -8.53
CA LEU A 65 22.18 -1.70 -7.23
C LEU A 65 23.38 -0.74 -7.21
N SER A 66 23.50 0.16 -8.18
CA SER A 66 24.64 1.07 -8.31
C SER A 66 24.84 1.95 -7.08
N LYS A 67 23.74 2.38 -6.47
CA LYS A 67 23.75 3.17 -5.22
C LYS A 67 23.92 2.32 -3.97
N PHE A 68 23.72 1.02 -4.06
CA PHE A 68 23.85 0.10 -2.94
C PHE A 68 25.30 -0.34 -2.78
N PRO A 69 25.93 -0.20 -1.60
CA PRO A 69 27.33 -0.55 -1.43
C PRO A 69 27.57 -2.04 -1.67
N LYS A 70 28.58 -2.38 -2.46
CA LYS A 70 28.90 -3.78 -2.76
C LYS A 70 29.49 -4.52 -1.56
N TYR A 71 30.27 -3.81 -0.74
CA TYR A 71 30.91 -4.35 0.46
C TYR A 71 30.78 -3.37 1.62
N HIS A 72 30.96 -3.86 2.84
CA HIS A 72 31.06 -2.99 4.00
C HIS A 72 32.28 -2.06 3.90
N THR A 73 32.10 -0.82 4.29
CA THR A 73 33.14 0.21 4.28
C THR A 73 34.16 0.09 5.41
N SER A 74 34.24 -1.06 6.09
CA SER A 74 35.25 -1.29 7.13
C SER A 74 36.67 -1.21 6.55
N LYS A 75 37.49 -0.34 7.13
CA LYS A 75 38.88 -0.15 6.70
C LYS A 75 39.83 -1.28 7.14
N PHE A 76 39.38 -2.15 8.02
CA PHE A 76 40.20 -3.21 8.61
C PHE A 76 39.48 -4.55 8.54
N GLY A 77 40.24 -5.58 8.17
CA GLY A 77 39.77 -6.97 8.12
C GLY A 77 39.36 -7.46 6.72
N PRO A 78 38.93 -8.72 6.61
CA PRO A 78 38.46 -9.31 5.35
C PRO A 78 37.23 -8.59 4.80
N THR A 79 37.15 -8.42 3.50
CA THR A 79 36.03 -7.74 2.81
C THR A 79 34.67 -8.38 3.05
N GLY A 80 34.63 -9.61 3.54
CA GLY A 80 33.38 -10.33 3.78
C GLY A 80 32.63 -10.69 2.49
N TYR A 81 31.36 -11.06 2.65
CA TYR A 81 30.49 -11.38 1.52
C TYR A 81 29.91 -10.11 0.89
N SER A 82 29.68 -10.15 -0.42
CA SER A 82 29.05 -9.05 -1.14
C SER A 82 27.64 -8.76 -0.59
N LEU A 83 27.37 -7.48 -0.27
CA LEU A 83 26.05 -7.05 0.16
C LEU A 83 25.02 -7.18 -0.98
N HIS A 84 25.45 -7.04 -2.24
CA HIS A 84 24.59 -7.33 -3.40
C HIS A 84 24.18 -8.79 -3.45
N ALA A 85 25.10 -9.73 -3.16
CA ALA A 85 24.79 -11.15 -3.15
C ALA A 85 23.78 -11.49 -2.02
N LEU A 86 23.96 -10.91 -0.84
CA LEU A 86 23.03 -11.07 0.27
C LEU A 86 21.66 -10.47 -0.07
N PHE A 87 21.62 -9.29 -0.67
CA PHE A 87 20.38 -8.65 -1.11
C PHE A 87 19.63 -9.51 -2.13
N ARG A 88 20.30 -9.95 -3.19
CA ARG A 88 19.72 -10.85 -4.21
C ARG A 88 19.19 -12.15 -3.61
N SER A 89 19.87 -12.69 -2.61
CA SER A 89 19.41 -13.89 -1.89
C SER A 89 18.08 -13.65 -1.16
N PHE A 90 17.85 -12.46 -0.60
CA PHE A 90 16.56 -12.13 0.00
C PHE A 90 15.46 -11.94 -1.06
N ILE A 91 15.80 -11.54 -2.27
CA ILE A 91 14.86 -11.58 -3.40
C ILE A 91 14.45 -13.03 -3.68
N VAL A 92 15.44 -13.94 -3.79
CA VAL A 92 15.17 -15.38 -3.94
C VAL A 92 14.29 -15.88 -2.80
N MET A 93 14.62 -15.56 -1.55
CA MET A 93 13.82 -15.94 -0.39
C MET A 93 12.35 -15.55 -0.53
N LYS A 94 12.08 -14.37 -1.05
CA LYS A 94 10.70 -13.87 -1.24
C LYS A 94 10.01 -14.51 -2.43
N THR A 95 10.71 -14.66 -3.53
CA THR A 95 10.20 -15.29 -4.76
C THR A 95 9.80 -16.74 -4.49
N GLU A 96 10.65 -17.48 -3.80
CA GLU A 96 10.42 -18.89 -3.44
C GLU A 96 9.49 -19.06 -2.21
N LYS A 97 8.99 -17.95 -1.64
CA LYS A 97 8.11 -17.94 -0.45
C LYS A 97 8.72 -18.64 0.77
N LEU A 98 10.03 -18.64 0.90
CA LEU A 98 10.72 -19.22 2.04
C LEU A 98 10.48 -18.36 3.29
N ALA A 99 10.11 -18.99 4.38
CA ALA A 99 9.74 -18.27 5.60
C ALA A 99 10.94 -17.92 6.48
N LYS A 100 12.01 -18.72 6.41
CA LYS A 100 13.17 -18.64 7.31
C LYS A 100 14.47 -18.53 6.54
N ILE A 101 15.47 -17.88 7.13
CA ILE A 101 16.85 -17.81 6.59
C ILE A 101 17.46 -19.22 6.47
N THR A 102 17.13 -20.13 7.38
CA THR A 102 17.59 -21.52 7.30
C THR A 102 17.05 -22.25 6.05
N GLU A 103 15.84 -21.97 5.65
CA GLU A 103 15.25 -22.49 4.42
C GLU A 103 15.92 -21.88 3.18
N LEU A 104 16.24 -20.56 3.23
CA LEU A 104 17.02 -19.91 2.18
C LEU A 104 18.39 -20.53 2.01
N LEU A 105 19.11 -20.78 3.11
CA LEU A 105 20.43 -21.40 3.05
C LEU A 105 20.36 -22.81 2.45
N SER A 106 19.42 -23.63 2.89
CA SER A 106 19.19 -24.96 2.31
C SER A 106 18.83 -24.89 0.82
N PHE A 107 18.00 -23.90 0.44
CA PHE A 107 17.64 -23.71 -0.95
C PHE A 107 18.83 -23.30 -1.82
N LEU A 108 19.67 -22.37 -1.37
CA LEU A 108 20.86 -21.93 -2.09
C LEU A 108 21.92 -23.05 -2.19
N ASP A 109 22.06 -23.85 -1.15
CA ASP A 109 22.97 -25.02 -1.12
C ASP A 109 22.56 -26.08 -2.14
N THR A 110 21.27 -26.34 -2.26
CA THR A 110 20.71 -27.29 -3.24
C THR A 110 20.57 -26.72 -4.65
N ASN A 111 20.70 -25.39 -4.82
CA ASN A 111 20.63 -24.71 -6.12
C ASN A 111 21.86 -23.82 -6.37
N PRO A 112 23.05 -24.43 -6.56
CA PRO A 112 24.31 -23.68 -6.63
C PRO A 112 24.37 -22.68 -7.78
N TYR A 113 23.65 -22.90 -8.87
CA TYR A 113 23.59 -21.93 -9.97
C TYR A 113 22.80 -20.68 -9.57
N ILE A 114 21.71 -20.81 -8.82
CA ILE A 114 20.99 -19.65 -8.28
C ILE A 114 21.85 -18.90 -7.26
N ALA A 115 22.61 -19.60 -6.43
CA ALA A 115 23.58 -18.99 -5.53
C ALA A 115 24.64 -18.19 -6.31
N TYR A 116 25.15 -18.72 -7.42
CA TYR A 116 26.05 -18.04 -8.32
C TYR A 116 25.41 -16.78 -8.94
N LEU A 117 24.19 -16.86 -9.42
CA LEU A 117 23.46 -15.71 -9.94
C LEU A 117 23.25 -14.62 -8.88
N CYS A 118 23.08 -14.99 -7.62
CA CYS A 118 23.07 -14.02 -6.52
C CYS A 118 24.40 -13.28 -6.39
N GLY A 119 25.51 -13.90 -6.82
CA GLY A 119 26.86 -13.35 -6.76
C GLY A 119 27.77 -14.05 -5.73
N PHE A 120 27.42 -15.25 -5.27
CA PHE A 120 28.31 -16.08 -4.47
C PHE A 120 29.30 -16.82 -5.38
N GLU A 121 30.52 -17.00 -4.90
CA GLU A 121 31.55 -17.72 -5.65
C GLU A 121 31.22 -19.22 -5.69
N PRO A 122 31.26 -19.84 -6.87
CA PRO A 122 31.11 -21.30 -6.99
C PRO A 122 32.16 -22.01 -6.14
N PHE A 123 31.78 -23.12 -5.52
CA PHE A 123 32.67 -23.99 -4.70
C PHE A 123 33.21 -23.36 -3.40
N LYS A 124 32.83 -22.14 -3.06
CA LYS A 124 33.07 -21.58 -1.73
C LYS A 124 31.85 -21.80 -0.83
N PRO A 125 32.08 -21.93 0.49
CA PRO A 125 30.97 -22.05 1.43
C PRO A 125 30.02 -20.84 1.35
N LEU A 126 28.73 -21.08 1.41
CA LEU A 126 27.74 -20.03 1.54
C LEU A 126 27.88 -19.29 2.87
N PRO A 127 27.43 -18.03 2.97
CA PRO A 127 27.43 -17.29 4.22
C PRO A 127 26.63 -18.04 5.30
N SER A 128 27.12 -18.04 6.52
CA SER A 128 26.39 -18.62 7.65
C SER A 128 25.11 -17.82 7.96
N TYR A 129 24.20 -18.45 8.70
CA TYR A 129 22.97 -17.82 9.21
C TYR A 129 23.24 -16.45 9.87
N SER A 130 24.31 -16.35 10.66
CA SER A 130 24.67 -15.11 11.37
C SER A 130 25.03 -13.96 10.42
N VAL A 131 25.58 -14.25 9.24
CA VAL A 131 25.87 -13.22 8.23
C VAL A 131 24.58 -12.64 7.66
N PHE A 132 23.63 -13.48 7.26
CA PHE A 132 22.32 -13.05 6.79
C PHE A 132 21.54 -12.28 7.86
N GLN A 133 21.61 -12.74 9.10
CA GLN A 133 20.95 -12.05 10.22
C GLN A 133 21.56 -10.66 10.46
N ARG A 134 22.89 -10.55 10.46
CA ARG A 134 23.57 -9.24 10.58
C ARG A 134 23.27 -8.32 9.41
N PHE A 135 23.20 -8.84 8.20
CA PHE A 135 22.83 -8.07 7.03
C PHE A 135 21.45 -7.42 7.21
N ILE A 136 20.40 -8.20 7.56
CA ILE A 136 19.06 -7.63 7.79
C ILE A 136 19.07 -6.62 8.93
N LYS A 137 19.79 -6.90 10.02
CA LYS A 137 19.85 -6.03 11.19
C LYS A 137 20.47 -4.67 10.87
N ASN A 138 21.49 -4.65 10.02
CA ASN A 138 22.28 -3.47 9.69
C ASN A 138 21.89 -2.84 8.35
N LEU A 139 20.86 -3.39 7.70
CA LEU A 139 20.39 -2.89 6.42
C LEU A 139 19.77 -1.51 6.59
N ASP A 140 20.26 -0.54 5.83
CA ASP A 140 19.74 0.80 5.79
C ASP A 140 18.43 0.84 5.00
N ASN A 141 17.37 1.33 5.64
CA ASN A 141 16.05 1.42 5.02
C ASN A 141 16.00 2.49 3.92
N GLU A 142 16.79 3.55 4.03
CA GLU A 142 16.83 4.60 2.99
C GLU A 142 17.44 4.05 1.69
N LEU A 143 18.50 3.24 1.80
CA LEU A 143 19.06 2.56 0.62
C LEU A 143 18.06 1.60 -0.05
N LEU A 144 17.26 0.89 0.75
CA LEU A 144 16.18 0.06 0.18
C LEU A 144 15.13 0.89 -0.54
N LYS A 145 14.78 2.02 0.05
CA LYS A 145 13.83 2.98 -0.55
C LYS A 145 14.37 3.51 -1.87
N GLU A 146 15.63 3.93 -1.92
CA GLU A 146 16.26 4.39 -3.16
C GLU A 146 16.27 3.33 -4.27
N VAL A 147 16.55 2.06 -3.93
CA VAL A 147 16.46 0.96 -4.89
C VAL A 147 15.03 0.77 -5.38
N MET A 148 14.04 0.84 -4.50
CA MET A 148 12.64 0.74 -4.88
C MET A 148 12.22 1.91 -5.80
N GLU A 149 12.57 3.14 -5.42
CA GLU A 149 12.26 4.34 -6.20
C GLU A 149 12.86 4.27 -7.62
N SER A 150 14.11 3.81 -7.75
CA SER A 150 14.75 3.63 -9.05
C SER A 150 14.02 2.62 -9.94
N GLN A 151 13.50 1.53 -9.36
CA GLN A 151 12.71 0.55 -10.11
C GLN A 151 11.34 1.11 -10.55
N VAL A 152 10.68 1.89 -9.69
CA VAL A 152 9.41 2.54 -10.02
C VAL A 152 9.60 3.55 -11.16
N LEU A 153 10.66 4.37 -11.12
CA LEU A 153 10.97 5.31 -12.20
C LEU A 153 11.22 4.58 -13.53
N ARG A 154 11.94 3.45 -13.49
CA ARG A 154 12.14 2.64 -14.68
C ARG A 154 10.86 2.02 -15.23
N LEU A 155 9.96 1.57 -14.34
CA LEU A 155 8.65 1.06 -14.76
C LEU A 155 7.77 2.16 -15.34
N ASN A 156 7.90 3.39 -14.84
CA ASN A 156 7.22 4.55 -15.40
C ASN A 156 7.79 4.92 -16.79
N GLU A 157 9.12 4.90 -16.97
CA GLU A 157 9.76 5.09 -18.28
C GLU A 157 9.33 4.04 -19.30
N LEU A 158 9.04 2.83 -18.87
CA LEU A 158 8.53 1.72 -19.70
C LEU A 158 7.00 1.71 -19.83
N GLU A 159 6.31 2.73 -19.31
CA GLU A 159 4.85 2.90 -19.37
C GLU A 159 4.05 1.79 -18.67
N PHE A 160 4.65 1.05 -17.72
CA PHE A 160 3.94 0.08 -16.89
C PHE A 160 3.24 0.71 -15.69
N ILE A 161 3.72 1.85 -15.24
CA ILE A 161 3.17 2.66 -14.15
C ILE A 161 2.98 4.08 -14.68
N ASP A 162 1.84 4.67 -14.40
CA ASP A 162 1.62 6.09 -14.64
C ASP A 162 1.04 6.78 -13.39
N ASN A 163 0.85 8.08 -13.44
CA ASN A 163 0.30 8.88 -12.36
C ASN A 163 -1.18 9.23 -12.55
N SER A 164 -1.84 8.71 -13.58
CA SER A 164 -3.22 9.08 -13.92
C SER A 164 -4.19 8.71 -12.81
N PHE A 165 -4.12 7.47 -12.32
CA PHE A 165 -4.97 6.96 -11.27
C PHE A 165 -4.11 6.30 -10.18
N VAL A 166 -4.12 6.89 -9.00
CA VAL A 166 -3.40 6.34 -7.85
C VAL A 166 -4.35 5.98 -6.73
N SER A 167 -4.11 4.84 -6.10
CA SER A 167 -4.86 4.41 -4.92
C SER A 167 -3.95 4.32 -3.71
N CYS A 168 -4.50 4.68 -2.55
CA CYS A 168 -3.79 4.62 -1.28
C CYS A 168 -4.56 3.77 -0.29
N ASP A 169 -3.88 2.79 0.30
CA ASP A 169 -4.47 1.92 1.31
C ASP A 169 -3.44 1.53 2.37
N GLY A 170 -3.94 1.32 3.59
CA GLY A 170 -3.14 0.91 4.74
C GLY A 170 -3.35 -0.55 5.08
N THR A 171 -2.28 -1.22 5.46
CA THR A 171 -2.35 -2.61 5.91
C THR A 171 -1.65 -2.79 7.25
N PRO A 172 -2.27 -3.47 8.23
CA PRO A 172 -1.66 -3.77 9.51
C PRO A 172 -0.47 -4.71 9.36
N VAL A 173 0.61 -4.41 10.07
CA VAL A 173 1.80 -5.23 10.18
C VAL A 173 1.97 -5.65 11.63
N PHE A 174 1.66 -6.90 11.91
CA PHE A 174 1.74 -7.44 13.27
C PHE A 174 3.20 -7.61 13.68
N ALA A 175 3.56 -7.06 14.83
CA ALA A 175 4.84 -7.31 15.44
C ALA A 175 4.92 -8.76 15.94
N ASN A 176 6.10 -9.36 15.84
CA ASN A 176 6.32 -10.71 16.36
C ASN A 176 6.50 -10.67 17.89
N THR A 177 5.38 -10.55 18.57
CA THR A 177 5.33 -10.40 20.03
C THR A 177 4.47 -11.48 20.68
N LYS A 178 4.74 -11.76 21.96
CA LYS A 178 3.95 -12.70 22.75
C LYS A 178 2.49 -12.27 22.85
N GLN A 179 2.23 -10.96 22.89
CA GLN A 179 0.90 -10.39 22.99
C GLN A 179 0.04 -10.65 21.74
N ASN A 180 0.65 -10.68 20.57
CA ASN A 180 -0.05 -10.99 19.31
C ASN A 180 -0.28 -12.49 19.09
N ASN A 181 0.30 -13.34 19.93
CA ASN A 181 0.09 -14.78 19.78
C ASN A 181 -1.32 -15.15 20.23
N ALA A 182 -2.09 -15.77 19.32
CA ALA A 182 -3.45 -16.23 19.60
C ALA A 182 -3.53 -17.22 20.78
N LYS A 183 -2.47 -18.02 20.96
CA LYS A 183 -2.36 -19.01 22.06
C LYS A 183 -1.99 -18.38 23.41
N SER A 184 -1.72 -17.09 23.47
CA SER A 184 -1.41 -16.40 24.72
C SER A 184 -2.70 -16.07 25.48
N PHE A 185 -2.87 -16.61 26.68
CA PHE A 185 -4.03 -16.38 27.55
C PHE A 185 -3.83 -15.23 28.54
N ALA A 186 -2.81 -14.38 28.36
CA ALA A 186 -2.59 -13.26 29.24
C ALA A 186 -3.79 -12.30 29.21
N SER A 187 -4.44 -12.10 30.34
CA SER A 187 -5.36 -10.97 30.54
C SER A 187 -4.59 -9.68 30.25
N ASN A 188 -5.17 -8.66 29.71
CA ASN A 188 -4.52 -7.37 29.42
C ASN A 188 -3.39 -7.39 28.37
N LYS A 189 -3.33 -8.40 27.49
CA LYS A 189 -2.31 -8.46 26.42
C LYS A 189 -2.35 -7.26 25.45
N PHE A 190 -3.48 -6.59 25.34
CA PHE A 190 -3.69 -5.40 24.52
C PHE A 190 -3.93 -4.13 25.35
N SER A 191 -3.31 -4.02 26.54
CA SER A 191 -3.28 -2.78 27.32
C SER A 191 -2.10 -1.91 26.93
N LYS A 192 -2.30 -0.61 26.80
CA LYS A 192 -1.23 0.37 26.55
C LYS A 192 -0.17 0.39 27.67
N ASP A 193 -0.55 -0.01 28.87
CA ASP A 193 0.34 -0.05 30.05
C ASP A 193 1.26 -1.27 30.04
N ASN A 194 1.03 -2.23 29.12
CA ASN A 194 1.82 -3.45 29.02
C ASN A 194 2.40 -3.64 27.59
N PRO A 195 3.29 -2.75 27.13
CA PRO A 195 3.89 -2.84 25.80
C PRO A 195 4.80 -4.06 25.68
N PRO A 196 4.93 -4.64 24.49
CA PRO A 196 5.79 -5.77 24.23
C PRO A 196 7.26 -5.45 24.46
N LYS A 197 7.94 -6.23 25.30
CA LYS A 197 9.39 -6.09 25.54
C LYS A 197 10.24 -6.54 24.34
N SER A 198 9.71 -7.46 23.52
CA SER A 198 10.42 -8.00 22.34
C SER A 198 10.50 -7.02 21.16
N ASP A 199 9.59 -6.04 21.13
CA ASP A 199 9.56 -4.98 20.11
C ASP A 199 9.04 -3.68 20.77
N PRO A 200 9.90 -2.90 21.43
CA PRO A 200 9.50 -1.71 22.16
C PRO A 200 9.01 -0.56 21.27
N ASP A 201 9.36 -0.60 19.97
CA ASP A 201 8.97 0.42 19.01
C ASP A 201 7.53 0.23 18.50
N CYS A 202 6.98 -0.98 18.57
CA CYS A 202 5.61 -1.23 18.13
C CYS A 202 4.60 -0.54 19.03
N LYS A 203 3.45 -0.17 18.46
CA LYS A 203 2.35 0.46 19.21
C LYS A 203 1.06 -0.35 19.03
N LEU A 204 0.14 -0.14 19.97
CA LEU A 204 -1.17 -0.76 19.93
C LEU A 204 -2.03 -0.12 18.84
N GLY A 205 -2.45 -0.92 17.89
CA GLY A 205 -3.38 -0.55 16.83
C GLY A 205 -4.69 -1.31 16.91
N VAL A 206 -5.64 -0.87 16.10
CA VAL A 206 -6.94 -1.52 15.92
C VAL A 206 -7.17 -1.74 14.45
N HIS A 207 -7.39 -2.99 14.09
CA HIS A 207 -7.84 -3.37 12.76
C HIS A 207 -9.33 -3.68 12.78
N THR A 208 -10.08 -3.15 11.82
CA THR A 208 -11.51 -3.43 11.66
C THR A 208 -11.70 -4.39 10.50
N ALA A 209 -12.12 -5.61 10.80
CA ALA A 209 -12.59 -6.54 9.79
C ALA A 209 -14.12 -6.50 9.72
N SER A 210 -14.68 -6.49 8.52
CA SER A 210 -16.12 -6.69 8.30
C SER A 210 -16.33 -8.13 7.82
N ASN A 211 -17.27 -8.83 8.42
CA ASN A 211 -17.69 -10.14 7.93
C ASN A 211 -18.74 -9.99 6.81
N SER A 212 -19.17 -11.13 6.22
CA SER A 212 -20.23 -11.17 5.18
C SER A 212 -21.58 -10.60 5.62
N HIS A 213 -21.81 -10.43 6.92
CA HIS A 213 -23.01 -9.85 7.50
C HIS A 213 -22.87 -8.36 7.89
N ASN A 214 -21.81 -7.69 7.43
CA ASN A 214 -21.49 -6.30 7.79
C ASN A 214 -21.29 -6.03 9.29
N GLU A 215 -21.05 -7.05 10.08
CA GLU A 215 -20.66 -6.90 11.47
C GLU A 215 -19.19 -6.47 11.54
N LYS A 216 -18.95 -5.38 12.26
CA LYS A 216 -17.60 -4.89 12.48
C LYS A 216 -16.95 -5.62 13.64
N LYS A 217 -15.92 -6.39 13.36
CA LYS A 217 -15.04 -6.95 14.36
C LYS A 217 -13.83 -6.05 14.55
N TYR A 218 -13.57 -5.66 15.79
CA TYR A 218 -12.38 -4.90 16.16
C TYR A 218 -11.31 -5.86 16.64
N GLU A 219 -10.17 -5.89 15.94
CA GLU A 219 -9.02 -6.70 16.33
C GLU A 219 -7.90 -5.78 16.78
N PHE A 220 -7.50 -5.91 18.04
CA PHE A 220 -6.36 -5.20 18.59
C PHE A 220 -5.07 -5.94 18.24
N TYR A 221 -4.02 -5.19 17.94
CA TYR A 221 -2.71 -5.76 17.65
C TYR A 221 -1.59 -4.80 18.05
N TRP A 222 -0.46 -5.34 18.44
CA TRP A 222 0.78 -4.60 18.58
C TRP A 222 1.54 -4.64 17.25
N GLY A 223 1.95 -3.50 16.73
CA GLY A 223 2.66 -3.50 15.47
C GLY A 223 2.78 -2.14 14.82
N TYR A 224 2.73 -2.21 13.51
CA TYR A 224 2.92 -1.10 12.59
C TYR A 224 1.79 -1.09 11.55
N GLN A 225 1.67 0.02 10.86
CA GLN A 225 0.83 0.16 9.69
C GLN A 225 1.70 0.52 8.50
N ASN A 226 1.53 -0.20 7.42
CA ASN A 226 2.21 0.08 6.16
C ASN A 226 1.19 0.66 5.18
N ILE A 227 1.42 1.89 4.74
CA ILE A 227 0.61 2.59 3.75
C ILE A 227 1.31 2.46 2.41
N VAL A 228 0.58 2.05 1.39
CA VAL A 228 1.09 1.86 0.04
C VAL A 228 0.30 2.71 -0.92
N LEU A 229 1.02 3.48 -1.74
CA LEU A 229 0.48 4.16 -2.91
C LEU A 229 0.71 3.26 -4.12
N THR A 230 -0.34 2.96 -4.84
CA THR A 230 -0.30 2.07 -6.03
C THR A 230 -0.86 2.79 -7.24
N ASP A 231 -0.33 2.49 -8.41
CA ASP A 231 -1.04 2.76 -9.65
C ASP A 231 -2.31 1.89 -9.69
N ALA A 232 -3.47 2.53 -9.77
CA ALA A 232 -4.75 1.83 -9.69
C ALA A 232 -5.08 1.02 -10.95
N ILE A 233 -4.40 1.29 -12.07
CA ILE A 233 -4.59 0.58 -13.35
C ILE A 233 -3.76 -0.69 -13.38
N SER A 234 -2.46 -0.58 -13.15
CA SER A 234 -1.55 -1.74 -13.18
C SER A 234 -1.54 -2.53 -11.87
N GLY A 235 -1.96 -1.93 -10.77
CA GLY A 235 -1.85 -2.49 -9.43
C GLY A 235 -0.42 -2.53 -8.89
N LEU A 236 0.53 -1.89 -9.55
CA LEU A 236 1.93 -1.85 -9.14
C LEU A 236 2.16 -0.80 -8.04
N PRO A 237 3.00 -1.07 -7.04
CA PRO A 237 3.30 -0.10 -5.99
C PRO A 237 4.18 1.03 -6.54
N ILE A 238 3.82 2.27 -6.17
CA ILE A 238 4.61 3.47 -6.46
C ILE A 238 5.48 3.80 -5.25
N ALA A 239 4.87 3.91 -4.08
CA ALA A 239 5.56 4.30 -2.86
C ALA A 239 5.00 3.59 -1.65
N GLU A 240 5.79 3.51 -0.58
CA GLU A 240 5.32 2.97 0.70
C GLU A 240 5.80 3.81 1.88
N LYS A 241 5.03 3.79 2.96
CA LYS A 241 5.40 4.38 4.25
C LYS A 241 4.94 3.50 5.40
N THR A 242 5.87 3.08 6.24
CA THR A 242 5.55 2.33 7.44
C THR A 242 5.58 3.24 8.67
N THR A 243 4.51 3.19 9.46
CA THR A 243 4.37 3.93 10.72
C THR A 243 3.97 3.01 11.85
N THR A 244 3.96 3.50 13.08
CA THR A 244 3.43 2.73 14.22
C THR A 244 1.91 2.59 14.11
N ALA A 245 1.36 1.47 14.59
CA ALA A 245 -0.04 1.10 14.39
C ALA A 245 -1.07 2.06 15.01
N ASN A 246 -0.65 2.95 15.91
CA ASN A 246 -1.51 3.96 16.54
C ASN A 246 -1.67 5.25 15.71
N VAL A 247 -0.95 5.38 14.59
CA VAL A 247 -1.01 6.57 13.73
C VAL A 247 -2.11 6.38 12.69
N SER A 248 -2.97 7.40 12.54
CA SER A 248 -4.04 7.38 11.54
C SER A 248 -3.47 7.62 10.15
N GLU A 249 -3.91 6.86 9.15
CA GLU A 249 -3.55 7.01 7.75
C GLU A 249 -3.82 8.43 7.23
N SER A 250 -5.01 8.96 7.55
CA SER A 250 -5.41 10.30 7.12
C SER A 250 -4.53 11.43 7.66
N SER A 251 -3.81 11.21 8.77
CA SER A 251 -2.93 12.21 9.35
C SER A 251 -1.58 12.31 8.66
N ILE A 252 -1.16 11.27 7.96
CA ILE A 252 0.19 11.19 7.35
C ILE A 252 0.17 11.14 5.83
N VAL A 253 -1.00 10.90 5.20
CA VAL A 253 -1.09 10.74 3.75
C VAL A 253 -0.63 11.97 2.98
N ILE A 254 -0.92 13.19 3.48
CA ILE A 254 -0.49 14.42 2.80
C ILE A 254 1.04 14.51 2.76
N ASP A 255 1.71 14.25 3.88
CA ASP A 255 3.16 14.28 3.93
C ASP A 255 3.78 13.12 3.11
N PHE A 256 3.14 11.98 3.11
CA PHE A 256 3.51 10.85 2.26
C PHE A 256 3.40 11.19 0.77
N LEU A 257 2.30 11.80 0.34
CA LEU A 257 2.14 12.27 -1.05
C LEU A 257 3.13 13.37 -1.41
N LYS A 258 3.45 14.30 -0.49
CA LYS A 258 4.48 15.31 -0.70
C LYS A 258 5.86 14.69 -0.88
N GLU A 259 6.23 13.72 -0.06
CA GLU A 259 7.50 13.00 -0.17
C GLU A 259 7.58 12.26 -1.51
N THR A 260 6.53 11.56 -1.89
CA THR A 260 6.46 10.85 -3.18
C THR A 260 6.53 11.80 -4.37
N ASN A 261 5.83 12.93 -4.32
CA ASN A 261 5.80 13.92 -5.41
C ASN A 261 7.14 14.61 -5.66
N LYS A 262 8.14 14.43 -4.79
CA LYS A 262 9.50 14.95 -5.01
C LYS A 262 10.27 14.16 -6.07
N TRP A 263 10.00 12.90 -6.20
CA TRP A 263 10.72 11.99 -7.10
C TRP A 263 9.83 11.31 -8.15
N PHE A 264 8.53 11.16 -7.88
CA PHE A 264 7.52 10.65 -8.81
C PHE A 264 6.38 11.65 -8.92
N SER A 265 6.14 12.22 -10.10
CA SER A 265 5.13 13.29 -10.28
C SER A 265 3.72 12.76 -10.04
N LEU A 266 3.03 13.37 -9.08
CA LEU A 266 1.62 13.13 -8.78
C LEU A 266 0.71 14.27 -9.27
N LYS A 267 1.19 15.11 -10.18
CA LYS A 267 0.39 16.21 -10.74
C LYS A 267 -0.75 15.67 -11.58
N GLU A 268 -1.92 16.32 -11.45
CA GLU A 268 -3.13 16.03 -12.21
C GLU A 268 -3.70 14.62 -12.00
N THR A 269 -3.26 13.92 -10.93
CA THR A 269 -3.69 12.56 -10.62
C THR A 269 -5.15 12.48 -10.17
N TYR A 270 -5.76 11.34 -10.42
CA TYR A 270 -7.02 10.91 -9.81
C TYR A 270 -6.70 10.03 -8.60
N PHE A 271 -6.84 10.61 -7.41
CA PHE A 271 -6.57 9.91 -6.15
C PHE A 271 -7.79 9.13 -5.69
N ILE A 272 -7.61 7.84 -5.47
CA ILE A 272 -8.63 6.92 -4.96
C ILE A 272 -8.26 6.53 -3.53
N GLY A 273 -9.17 6.72 -2.61
CA GLY A 273 -8.97 6.36 -1.21
C GLY A 273 -10.24 5.85 -0.55
N ASP A 274 -10.10 5.16 0.57
CA ASP A 274 -11.23 4.73 1.36
C ASP A 274 -11.84 5.92 2.14
N LYS A 275 -12.96 5.70 2.84
CA LYS A 275 -13.64 6.73 3.63
C LYS A 275 -12.83 7.26 4.82
N ALA A 276 -11.71 6.63 5.21
CA ALA A 276 -10.82 7.14 6.26
C ALA A 276 -10.10 8.42 5.80
N TYR A 277 -9.89 8.57 4.49
CA TYR A 277 -9.29 9.75 3.87
C TYR A 277 -10.25 10.91 3.63
N ASP A 278 -11.54 10.80 4.02
CA ASP A 278 -12.54 11.86 3.81
C ASP A 278 -12.31 13.06 4.74
N THR A 279 -11.26 13.81 4.51
CA THR A 279 -10.92 15.06 5.21
C THR A 279 -10.77 16.22 4.24
N LYS A 280 -11.08 17.42 4.71
CA LYS A 280 -10.99 18.64 3.91
C LYS A 280 -9.56 18.92 3.43
N GLU A 281 -8.61 18.65 4.30
CA GLU A 281 -7.18 18.89 4.07
C GLU A 281 -6.66 18.04 2.89
N ILE A 282 -7.04 16.76 2.84
CA ILE A 282 -6.67 15.84 1.76
C ILE A 282 -7.27 16.31 0.43
N TYR A 283 -8.56 16.65 0.40
CA TYR A 283 -9.18 17.19 -0.82
C TYR A 283 -8.52 18.47 -1.30
N ASN A 284 -8.21 19.39 -0.37
CA ASN A 284 -7.55 20.64 -0.72
C ASN A 284 -6.16 20.40 -1.29
N TYR A 285 -5.36 19.54 -0.65
CA TYR A 285 -4.02 19.21 -1.13
C TYR A 285 -4.06 18.60 -2.54
N ILE A 286 -4.91 17.61 -2.76
CA ILE A 286 -5.05 16.98 -4.09
C ILE A 286 -5.51 18.00 -5.13
N ARG A 287 -6.45 18.86 -4.79
CA ARG A 287 -7.03 19.81 -5.75
C ARG A 287 -6.14 20.98 -6.06
N TYR A 288 -5.54 21.60 -5.04
CA TYR A 288 -4.83 22.86 -5.21
C TYR A 288 -3.33 22.65 -5.44
N ASP A 289 -2.73 21.72 -4.73
CA ASP A 289 -1.29 21.47 -4.81
C ASP A 289 -0.96 20.50 -5.95
N LEU A 290 -1.67 19.36 -6.02
CA LEU A 290 -1.48 18.38 -7.08
C LEU A 290 -2.28 18.68 -8.35
N LYS A 291 -3.26 19.62 -8.31
CA LYS A 291 -4.21 19.94 -9.41
C LYS A 291 -5.03 18.74 -9.89
N GLY A 292 -5.13 17.72 -9.06
CA GLY A 292 -5.81 16.47 -9.32
C GLY A 292 -7.26 16.44 -8.83
N HIS A 293 -7.82 15.26 -8.78
CA HIS A 293 -9.16 14.96 -8.28
C HIS A 293 -9.12 13.83 -7.26
N ALA A 294 -9.96 13.91 -6.21
CA ALA A 294 -10.06 12.88 -5.20
C ALA A 294 -11.39 12.13 -5.30
N PHE A 295 -11.32 10.81 -5.38
CA PHE A 295 -12.45 9.89 -5.30
C PHE A 295 -12.41 9.15 -3.98
N ILE A 296 -13.09 9.71 -2.98
CA ILE A 296 -13.11 9.19 -1.60
C ILE A 296 -14.56 9.09 -1.16
N PRO A 297 -15.03 7.92 -0.73
CA PRO A 297 -16.39 7.75 -0.21
C PRO A 297 -16.65 8.63 1.01
N ILE A 298 -17.90 9.02 1.20
CA ILE A 298 -18.30 9.85 2.34
C ILE A 298 -18.11 9.08 3.65
N ASN A 299 -17.42 9.70 4.61
CA ASN A 299 -17.36 9.19 5.95
C ASN A 299 -18.59 9.62 6.75
N PRO A 300 -19.49 8.69 7.17
CA PRO A 300 -20.70 9.04 7.91
C PRO A 300 -20.44 9.76 9.23
N ARG A 301 -19.25 9.58 9.84
CA ARG A 301 -18.87 10.24 11.09
C ARG A 301 -18.72 11.76 10.93
N ASN A 302 -18.37 12.23 9.73
CA ASN A 302 -18.16 13.64 9.42
C ASN A 302 -19.45 14.36 9.03
N THR A 303 -20.57 13.66 8.96
CA THR A 303 -21.84 14.21 8.54
C THR A 303 -22.87 14.13 9.65
N LYS A 304 -22.91 15.14 10.52
CA LYS A 304 -23.99 15.29 11.49
C LYS A 304 -25.32 15.47 10.73
N LYS A 305 -26.11 14.45 10.52
CA LYS A 305 -27.41 14.46 9.84
C LYS A 305 -27.34 14.66 8.30
N LYS A 306 -26.82 13.70 7.56
CA LYS A 306 -27.03 13.83 6.11
C LYS A 306 -27.40 12.52 5.48
N LYS A 307 -28.63 12.48 5.07
CA LYS A 307 -29.03 11.64 3.96
C LYS A 307 -28.45 12.30 2.71
N MET A 308 -27.29 11.87 2.32
CA MET A 308 -26.69 12.21 1.02
C MET A 308 -26.88 11.01 0.09
N LEU A 309 -26.87 11.17 -1.04
CA LEU A 309 -27.33 10.74 -2.21
C LEU A 309 -26.64 9.86 -3.08
N ASN A 310 -27.33 9.15 -3.83
CA ASN A 310 -27.00 8.62 -5.15
C ASN A 310 -26.97 9.80 -6.12
N ASP A 311 -25.99 9.85 -7.01
CA ASP A 311 -25.94 10.77 -8.17
C ASP A 311 -25.98 12.27 -7.95
N THR A 312 -24.90 12.86 -7.45
CA THR A 312 -24.63 14.33 -7.49
C THR A 312 -25.61 15.26 -6.80
N ASN A 313 -26.72 14.79 -6.28
CA ASN A 313 -27.76 15.61 -5.69
C ASN A 313 -27.90 15.35 -4.19
N ILE A 314 -28.33 16.30 -3.42
CA ILE A 314 -28.64 16.15 -2.01
C ILE A 314 -30.05 15.55 -1.88
N ILE A 315 -30.23 14.64 -0.94
CA ILE A 315 -31.58 14.14 -0.58
C ILE A 315 -32.19 15.03 0.50
N CYS A 316 -33.46 15.36 0.34
CA CYS A 316 -34.24 16.01 1.35
C CYS A 316 -34.65 15.01 2.45
N GLU A 317 -35.34 15.51 3.51
CA GLU A 317 -35.78 14.68 4.63
C GLU A 317 -36.81 13.61 4.23
N ALA A 318 -37.50 13.83 3.10
CA ALA A 318 -38.47 12.86 2.55
C ALA A 318 -37.79 11.84 1.58
N GLY A 319 -36.49 11.81 1.50
CA GLY A 319 -35.78 10.88 0.61
C GLY A 319 -35.74 11.28 -0.87
N LEU A 320 -36.15 12.51 -1.23
CA LEU A 320 -36.21 12.97 -2.62
C LEU A 320 -34.95 13.69 -3.02
N ALA A 321 -34.45 13.43 -4.23
CA ALA A 321 -33.31 14.11 -4.80
C ALA A 321 -33.61 15.59 -5.07
N MET A 322 -32.75 16.49 -4.56
CA MET A 322 -32.89 17.93 -4.76
C MET A 322 -32.17 18.37 -6.03
N HIS A 323 -32.71 19.31 -6.78
CA HIS A 323 -32.07 19.83 -7.99
C HIS A 323 -31.09 20.96 -7.70
N LYS A 324 -30.07 21.08 -8.49
CA LYS A 324 -29.19 22.27 -8.51
C LYS A 324 -30.00 23.47 -9.06
N ASP A 325 -30.00 24.56 -8.33
CA ASP A 325 -30.74 25.79 -8.67
C ASP A 325 -29.88 27.04 -8.48
N GLY A 326 -28.90 27.19 -9.36
CA GLY A 326 -27.97 28.33 -9.37
C GLY A 326 -26.89 28.30 -8.30
N LYS A 327 -25.96 29.24 -8.43
CA LYS A 327 -24.84 29.43 -7.51
C LYS A 327 -24.89 30.84 -6.93
N GLN A 328 -24.47 30.98 -5.68
CA GLN A 328 -24.19 32.26 -5.03
C GLN A 328 -22.70 32.41 -4.84
N TYR A 329 -22.16 33.52 -5.27
CA TYR A 329 -20.71 33.84 -5.21
C TYR A 329 -20.47 34.75 -4.01
N PHE A 330 -19.46 34.42 -3.22
CA PHE A 330 -18.94 35.18 -2.10
C PHE A 330 -17.42 35.31 -2.30
N ASP A 331 -16.80 36.30 -1.67
CA ASP A 331 -15.37 36.58 -1.87
C ASP A 331 -14.44 35.39 -1.61
N SER A 332 -14.79 34.57 -0.64
CA SER A 332 -13.96 33.41 -0.22
C SER A 332 -14.52 32.04 -0.57
N TYR A 333 -15.76 31.96 -1.05
CA TYR A 333 -16.42 30.68 -1.35
C TYR A 333 -17.65 30.85 -2.26
N ILE A 334 -18.05 29.75 -2.87
CA ILE A 334 -19.27 29.67 -3.70
C ILE A 334 -20.29 28.78 -3.00
N LYS A 335 -21.54 29.18 -2.95
CA LYS A 335 -22.64 28.32 -2.50
C LYS A 335 -23.43 27.79 -3.68
N GLN A 336 -23.53 26.47 -3.81
CA GLN A 336 -24.46 25.81 -4.70
C GLN A 336 -25.82 25.71 -3.99
N LYS A 337 -26.84 26.26 -4.61
CA LYS A 337 -28.23 26.13 -4.16
C LYS A 337 -28.83 24.83 -4.71
N PHE A 338 -29.54 24.13 -3.85
CA PHE A 338 -30.34 22.96 -4.19
C PHE A 338 -31.78 23.20 -3.79
N CYS A 339 -32.71 22.85 -4.66
CA CYS A 339 -34.15 23.00 -4.45
C CYS A 339 -34.88 21.66 -4.46
N CYS A 340 -35.90 21.58 -3.65
CA CYS A 340 -36.83 20.47 -3.66
C CYS A 340 -37.48 20.33 -5.06
N PRO A 341 -37.66 19.08 -5.59
CA PRO A 341 -38.29 18.86 -6.90
C PRO A 341 -39.70 19.41 -6.99
N PHE A 342 -40.45 19.52 -5.89
CA PHE A 342 -41.77 20.10 -5.85
C PHE A 342 -41.80 21.65 -5.91
N ARG A 343 -40.64 22.30 -5.74
CA ARG A 343 -40.58 23.75 -5.84
C ARG A 343 -40.65 24.27 -7.27
N THR A 344 -40.16 23.53 -8.22
CA THR A 344 -40.10 23.90 -9.64
C THR A 344 -41.34 23.48 -10.42
N LYS A 345 -42.14 22.57 -9.88
CA LYS A 345 -43.36 22.14 -10.50
C LYS A 345 -44.47 23.17 -10.13
N LYS A 346 -45.14 23.72 -11.12
CA LYS A 346 -46.35 24.55 -10.93
C LYS A 346 -47.54 23.73 -10.41
N ASP A 347 -47.28 22.47 -10.09
CA ASP A 347 -48.27 21.53 -9.63
C ASP A 347 -48.61 21.75 -8.15
N ASP A 348 -49.85 21.71 -7.78
CA ASP A 348 -50.35 21.87 -6.41
C ASP A 348 -50.05 20.69 -5.49
N SER A 349 -49.21 19.79 -5.94
CA SER A 349 -48.74 18.63 -5.14
C SER A 349 -47.97 19.09 -3.91
N LEU A 350 -48.44 18.68 -2.77
CA LEU A 350 -47.82 18.97 -1.47
C LEU A 350 -46.53 18.16 -1.31
N CYS A 351 -45.45 18.84 -0.96
CA CYS A 351 -44.24 18.16 -0.56
C CYS A 351 -44.51 17.28 0.68
N PRO A 352 -44.13 15.99 0.70
CA PRO A 352 -44.42 15.08 1.80
C PRO A 352 -43.73 15.47 3.13
N CYS A 353 -42.68 16.26 3.09
CA CYS A 353 -41.95 16.66 4.29
C CYS A 353 -42.45 17.99 4.86
N LYS A 354 -43.56 18.11 5.44
CA LYS A 354 -44.13 19.32 6.08
C LYS A 354 -43.09 20.17 6.86
N HIS A 355 -42.12 20.75 6.13
CA HIS A 355 -41.01 21.48 6.74
C HIS A 355 -41.52 22.82 7.30
N PRO A 356 -41.37 23.14 8.60
CA PRO A 356 -41.99 24.29 9.26
C PRO A 356 -41.68 25.63 8.56
N LYS A 357 -40.48 25.76 8.03
CA LYS A 357 -40.04 27.01 7.35
C LYS A 357 -40.73 27.26 5.99
N TYR A 358 -41.12 26.19 5.31
CA TYR A 358 -41.64 26.26 3.93
C TYR A 358 -43.09 25.83 3.81
N PHE A 359 -43.66 25.39 4.90
CA PHE A 359 -45.06 24.99 4.99
C PHE A 359 -45.95 26.14 5.49
N ASN A 360 -46.87 26.56 4.70
CA ASN A 360 -47.81 27.67 5.02
C ASN A 360 -49.26 27.23 5.27
N GLY A 361 -49.43 25.99 5.69
CA GLY A 361 -50.72 25.39 6.01
C GLY A 361 -51.49 24.84 4.80
N LYS A 362 -51.42 25.46 3.65
CA LYS A 362 -52.10 25.02 2.42
C LYS A 362 -51.16 24.47 1.36
N LYS A 363 -49.98 25.08 1.21
CA LYS A 363 -48.99 24.69 0.20
C LYS A 363 -47.61 24.59 0.84
N ASN A 364 -46.91 23.51 0.59
CA ASN A 364 -45.51 23.39 0.94
C ASN A 364 -44.67 23.81 -0.28
N ARG A 365 -44.01 24.97 -0.18
CA ARG A 365 -43.19 25.52 -1.26
C ARG A 365 -41.88 24.74 -1.50
N GLY A 366 -41.68 23.65 -0.79
CA GLY A 366 -40.45 22.88 -0.82
C GLY A 366 -39.24 23.62 -0.19
N CYS A 367 -38.25 22.87 0.22
CA CYS A 367 -37.10 23.44 0.88
C CYS A 367 -35.96 23.75 -0.09
N THR A 368 -35.08 24.66 0.34
CA THR A 368 -33.83 24.96 -0.31
C THR A 368 -32.68 24.63 0.63
N ARG A 369 -31.58 24.10 0.10
CA ARG A 369 -30.33 23.89 0.83
C ARG A 369 -29.19 24.53 0.08
N TYR A 370 -28.20 25.00 0.82
CA TYR A 370 -27.00 25.61 0.26
C TYR A 370 -25.79 24.80 0.73
N ILE A 371 -24.90 24.46 -0.18
CA ILE A 371 -23.62 23.83 0.09
C ILE A 371 -22.50 24.71 -0.39
N SER A 372 -21.53 24.97 0.45
CA SER A 372 -20.33 25.70 0.08
C SER A 372 -19.48 24.87 -0.86
N ILE A 373 -19.15 25.44 -2.02
CA ILE A 373 -18.21 24.90 -3.00
C ILE A 373 -16.98 25.80 -2.98
N GLY A 374 -15.82 25.25 -3.16
CA GLY A 374 -14.57 26.03 -3.22
C GLY A 374 -13.79 26.08 -1.91
N THR A 375 -14.47 26.02 -0.74
CA THR A 375 -13.81 25.80 0.55
C THR A 375 -13.91 24.36 1.03
N ASP A 376 -14.83 23.59 0.45
CA ASP A 376 -15.00 22.15 0.73
C ASP A 376 -15.34 21.42 -0.57
N TYR A 377 -14.31 20.94 -1.24
CA TYR A 377 -14.42 20.17 -2.49
C TYR A 377 -15.22 18.88 -2.32
N ARG A 378 -15.30 18.37 -1.09
CA ARG A 378 -16.08 17.18 -0.73
C ARG A 378 -17.55 17.28 -1.10
N ALA A 379 -18.08 18.52 -1.17
CA ALA A 379 -19.48 18.78 -1.48
C ALA A 379 -19.79 18.91 -2.98
N SER A 380 -18.78 19.02 -3.82
CA SER A 380 -18.93 19.35 -5.25
C SER A 380 -18.81 18.18 -6.20
N ILE A 381 -18.38 17.02 -5.71
CA ILE A 381 -18.12 15.82 -6.53
C ILE A 381 -19.09 14.72 -6.10
N ASN A 382 -19.65 14.02 -7.08
CA ASN A 382 -20.31 12.74 -6.79
C ASN A 382 -19.25 11.71 -6.44
N ARG A 383 -19.18 11.34 -5.16
CA ARG A 383 -18.13 10.49 -4.61
C ARG A 383 -18.48 9.01 -4.60
N GLU A 384 -19.67 8.67 -5.07
CA GLU A 384 -20.18 7.30 -5.07
C GLU A 384 -20.43 6.76 -6.48
N SER A 385 -20.30 7.61 -7.51
CA SER A 385 -20.29 7.17 -8.90
C SER A 385 -18.87 7.17 -9.43
N ILE A 386 -18.37 6.03 -9.72
CA ILE A 386 -17.21 5.79 -10.58
C ILE A 386 -17.74 5.41 -11.95
#